data_153dd15ebc0c1d61963385562f5874f1
#
_entry.id   153dd15ebc0c1d61963385562f5874f1
#
_cell.length_a   1.000
_cell.length_b   1.000
_cell.length_c   1.000
_cell.angle_alpha   90.00
_cell.angle_beta   90.00
_cell.angle_gamma   90.00
#
_symmetry.space_group_name_H-M   'P 1'
#
loop_
_entity.id
_entity.type
_entity.pdbx_description
1 polymer ?
#
loop_
_entity_poly.entity_id
_entity_poly.type
_entity_poly.pdbx_seq_one_letter_code
_entity_poly.pdbx_strand_id
1 'polypeptide(L)'
;ADDPQLNTREVVGKNPIRLVIDKNLDIPSNFQVFNNAAKTIIFNEVKTDVVGNIHYVQMEDMHFYLPQKIAYQLYLMDIQSVIIEGGANILSQFIAANLWDEARIFTSKTKWSSGVKAPEIDGEILEEISVGNDHLKILKR
;
A
#
# COMPACT_ATOMS: atom_id res chain seq x y z
N ALA A 1 12.02 9.16 1.90
CA ALA A 1 11.27 8.06 1.31
C ALA A 1 12.10 7.42 0.21
N ASP A 2 11.90 6.14 -0.04
CA ASP A 2 12.72 5.25 -0.87
C ASP A 2 12.34 5.25 -2.36
N ASP A 3 11.45 6.14 -2.80
CA ASP A 3 10.98 6.30 -4.18
C ASP A 3 10.62 4.96 -4.86
N PRO A 4 9.64 4.20 -4.36
CA PRO A 4 9.34 2.87 -4.83
C PRO A 4 8.70 2.89 -6.22
N GLN A 5 9.03 1.92 -7.05
CA GLN A 5 8.43 1.79 -8.39
C GLN A 5 7.04 1.16 -8.37
N LEU A 6 6.72 0.33 -7.38
CA LEU A 6 5.46 -0.39 -7.23
C LEU A 6 5.01 -1.09 -8.53
N ASN A 7 5.91 -1.85 -9.13
CA ASN A 7 5.68 -2.58 -10.37
C ASN A 7 6.25 -3.99 -10.30
N THR A 8 5.85 -4.84 -11.24
CA THR A 8 6.37 -6.20 -11.39
C THR A 8 7.75 -6.15 -12.05
N ARG A 9 8.79 -6.74 -11.43
CA ARG A 9 10.18 -6.69 -11.93
C ARG A 9 10.79 -8.06 -12.18
N GLU A 10 10.55 -9.01 -11.30
CA GLU A 10 11.21 -10.32 -11.31
C GLU A 10 10.32 -11.45 -11.85
N VAL A 11 9.06 -11.16 -12.09
CA VAL A 11 8.08 -12.10 -12.63
C VAL A 11 7.47 -11.55 -13.90
N VAL A 12 7.26 -12.39 -14.88
CA VAL A 12 6.53 -12.00 -16.11
C VAL A 12 5.05 -11.81 -15.76
N GLY A 13 4.52 -10.62 -15.99
CA GLY A 13 3.12 -10.30 -15.70
C GLY A 13 2.77 -8.85 -16.01
N LYS A 14 1.49 -8.53 -15.85
CA LYS A 14 1.02 -7.14 -15.95
C LYS A 14 1.41 -6.38 -14.68
N ASN A 15 1.81 -5.12 -14.84
CA ASN A 15 1.99 -4.24 -13.69
C ASN A 15 0.66 -4.03 -12.95
N PRO A 16 0.67 -3.99 -11.63
CA PRO A 16 -0.49 -3.59 -10.85
C PRO A 16 -0.80 -2.10 -11.08
N ILE A 17 -2.03 -1.70 -10.75
CA ILE A 17 -2.35 -0.28 -10.58
C ILE A 17 -1.66 0.18 -9.31
N ARG A 18 -0.87 1.25 -9.39
CA ARG A 18 -0.20 1.84 -8.23
C ARG A 18 -1.18 2.76 -7.49
N LEU A 19 -1.23 2.62 -6.18
CA LEU A 19 -2.04 3.47 -5.31
C LEU A 19 -1.11 4.28 -4.41
N VAL A 20 -1.28 5.58 -4.39
CA VAL A 20 -0.45 6.52 -3.63
C VAL A 20 -1.35 7.41 -2.80
N ILE A 21 -1.00 7.62 -1.55
CA ILE A 21 -1.64 8.58 -0.66
C ILE A 21 -0.72 9.78 -0.56
N ASP A 22 -1.13 10.89 -1.17
CA ASP A 22 -0.39 12.15 -1.18
C ASP A 22 -1.35 13.31 -0.93
N LYS A 23 -1.67 13.52 0.33
CA LYS A 23 -2.71 14.45 0.78
C LYS A 23 -2.64 15.81 0.11
N ASN A 24 -1.45 16.42 0.09
CA ASN A 24 -1.22 17.79 -0.38
C ASN A 24 -0.58 17.85 -1.77
N LEU A 25 -0.31 16.70 -2.41
CA LEU A 25 0.47 16.60 -3.63
C LEU A 25 1.92 17.11 -3.47
N ASP A 26 2.53 16.69 -2.37
CA ASP A 26 3.90 17.08 -1.99
C ASP A 26 4.99 16.19 -2.66
N ILE A 27 4.60 15.04 -3.23
CA ILE A 27 5.57 14.13 -3.89
C ILE A 27 6.10 14.78 -5.17
N PRO A 28 7.44 14.90 -5.31
CA PRO A 28 8.04 15.49 -6.51
C PRO A 28 7.71 14.69 -7.79
N SER A 29 7.45 15.40 -8.88
CA SER A 29 7.01 14.81 -10.15
C SER A 29 8.04 13.88 -10.82
N ASN A 30 9.31 13.92 -10.39
CA ASN A 30 10.36 13.03 -10.86
C ASN A 30 10.41 11.67 -10.16
N PHE A 31 9.52 11.42 -9.18
CA PHE A 31 9.46 10.13 -8.48
C PHE A 31 8.92 9.02 -9.39
N GLN A 32 9.40 7.78 -9.14
CA GLN A 32 9.10 6.60 -9.95
C GLN A 32 7.60 6.28 -10.08
N VAL A 33 6.81 6.64 -9.08
CA VAL A 33 5.34 6.45 -9.13
C VAL A 33 4.66 7.27 -10.23
N PHE A 34 5.32 8.31 -10.76
CA PHE A 34 4.81 9.13 -11.87
C PHE A 34 5.26 8.67 -13.25
N ASN A 35 6.14 7.66 -13.35
CA ASN A 35 6.56 7.15 -14.66
C ASN A 35 5.43 6.42 -15.39
N ASN A 36 5.57 6.23 -16.70
CA ASN A 36 4.56 5.62 -17.56
C ASN A 36 4.50 4.09 -17.49
N ALA A 37 5.21 3.44 -16.56
CA ALA A 37 5.29 1.98 -16.48
C ALA A 37 3.97 1.33 -16.05
N ALA A 38 3.15 2.02 -15.26
CA ALA A 38 1.85 1.53 -14.81
C ALA A 38 0.87 2.70 -14.56
N LYS A 39 -0.44 2.38 -14.57
CA LYS A 39 -1.46 3.34 -14.11
C LYS A 39 -1.22 3.67 -12.63
N THR A 40 -1.31 4.94 -12.28
CA THR A 40 -1.18 5.42 -10.89
C THR A 40 -2.44 6.17 -10.48
N ILE A 41 -2.98 5.85 -9.33
CA ILE A 41 -4.07 6.57 -8.68
C ILE A 41 -3.50 7.27 -7.45
N ILE A 42 -3.70 8.58 -7.34
CA ILE A 42 -3.22 9.41 -6.24
C ILE A 42 -4.43 9.93 -5.46
N PHE A 43 -4.58 9.44 -4.23
CA PHE A 43 -5.58 9.95 -3.30
C PHE A 43 -5.04 11.20 -2.62
N ASN A 44 -5.78 12.31 -2.73
CA ASN A 44 -5.35 13.63 -2.26
C ASN A 44 -6.55 14.49 -1.80
N GLU A 45 -6.30 15.64 -1.16
CA GLU A 45 -7.34 16.61 -0.77
C GLU A 45 -7.41 17.84 -1.71
N VAL A 46 -6.60 17.87 -2.77
CA VAL A 46 -6.38 19.08 -3.58
C VAL A 46 -7.22 19.10 -4.84
N LYS A 47 -7.24 17.98 -5.61
CA LYS A 47 -7.89 17.95 -6.94
C LYS A 47 -8.33 16.56 -7.38
N THR A 48 -9.31 16.54 -8.27
CA THR A 48 -9.62 15.42 -9.15
C THR A 48 -9.17 15.77 -10.56
N ASP A 49 -8.33 14.95 -11.20
CA ASP A 49 -7.76 15.21 -12.50
C ASP A 49 -7.22 13.93 -13.14
N VAL A 50 -7.01 13.92 -14.45
CA VAL A 50 -6.37 12.82 -15.18
C VAL A 50 -5.30 13.39 -16.11
N VAL A 51 -4.05 12.98 -15.86
CA VAL A 51 -2.90 13.39 -16.66
C VAL A 51 -2.16 12.14 -17.15
N GLY A 52 -2.33 11.78 -18.40
CA GLY A 52 -1.78 10.54 -18.95
C GLY A 52 -2.30 9.31 -18.22
N ASN A 53 -1.39 8.53 -17.62
CA ASN A 53 -1.72 7.35 -16.82
C ASN A 53 -1.89 7.64 -15.32
N ILE A 54 -1.88 8.91 -14.92
CA ILE A 54 -2.01 9.33 -13.52
C ILE A 54 -3.43 9.86 -13.30
N HIS A 55 -4.13 9.29 -12.33
CA HIS A 55 -5.48 9.67 -11.93
C HIS A 55 -5.43 10.26 -10.52
N TYR A 56 -5.70 11.53 -10.40
CA TYR A 56 -5.85 12.21 -9.10
C TYR A 56 -7.29 12.06 -8.64
N VAL A 57 -7.47 11.61 -7.42
CA VAL A 57 -8.79 11.40 -6.80
C VAL A 57 -8.84 12.24 -5.54
N GLN A 58 -9.62 13.30 -5.58
CA GLN A 58 -9.83 14.15 -4.42
C GLN A 58 -10.73 13.44 -3.41
N MET A 59 -10.30 13.44 -2.16
CA MET A 59 -11.07 12.94 -1.02
C MET A 59 -11.07 14.01 0.07
N GLU A 60 -12.24 14.28 0.66
CA GLU A 60 -12.35 15.20 1.78
C GLU A 60 -11.91 14.53 3.09
N ASP A 61 -11.36 15.30 4.01
CA ASP A 61 -11.04 14.89 5.39
C ASP A 61 -10.26 13.54 5.46
N MET A 62 -9.13 13.44 4.76
CA MET A 62 -8.32 12.21 4.74
C MET A 62 -7.76 11.81 6.12
N HIS A 63 -7.92 12.64 7.15
CA HIS A 63 -7.57 12.28 8.52
C HIS A 63 -8.57 11.32 9.18
N PHE A 64 -9.80 11.25 8.67
CA PHE A 64 -10.86 10.44 9.25
C PHE A 64 -11.30 9.34 8.30
N TYR A 65 -11.38 8.11 8.81
CA TYR A 65 -11.87 6.94 8.07
C TYR A 65 -11.14 6.69 6.74
N LEU A 66 -9.84 7.01 6.68
CA LEU A 66 -9.06 6.87 5.45
C LEU A 66 -9.12 5.46 4.84
N PRO A 67 -8.94 4.36 5.60
CA PRO A 67 -9.06 3.02 5.05
C PRO A 67 -10.43 2.74 4.42
N GLN A 68 -11.51 3.14 5.07
CA GLN A 68 -12.88 2.96 4.58
C GLN A 68 -13.12 3.77 3.30
N LYS A 69 -12.65 5.02 3.27
CA LYS A 69 -12.76 5.89 2.08
C LYS A 69 -11.97 5.32 0.90
N ILE A 70 -10.75 4.83 1.14
CA ILE A 70 -9.95 4.17 0.09
C ILE A 70 -10.67 2.91 -0.41
N ALA A 71 -11.11 2.02 0.48
CA ALA A 71 -11.82 0.81 0.11
C ALA A 71 -13.08 1.12 -0.72
N TYR A 72 -13.83 2.16 -0.35
CA TYR A 72 -15.00 2.62 -1.09
C TYR A 72 -14.64 3.15 -2.50
N GLN A 73 -13.57 3.96 -2.61
CA GLN A 73 -13.10 4.44 -3.91
C GLN A 73 -12.64 3.31 -4.82
N LEU A 74 -11.93 2.33 -4.27
CA LEU A 74 -11.49 1.15 -5.02
C LEU A 74 -12.69 0.31 -5.50
N TYR A 75 -13.71 0.15 -4.66
CA TYR A 75 -14.97 -0.49 -5.04
C TYR A 75 -15.65 0.24 -6.22
N LEU A 76 -15.76 1.58 -6.17
CA LEU A 76 -16.32 2.37 -7.27
C LEU A 76 -15.52 2.27 -8.58
N MET A 77 -14.25 1.93 -8.49
CA MET A 77 -13.35 1.74 -9.63
C MET A 77 -13.27 0.28 -10.12
N ASP A 78 -14.09 -0.61 -9.56
CA ASP A 78 -14.07 -2.05 -9.85
C ASP A 78 -12.69 -2.71 -9.56
N ILE A 79 -11.97 -2.20 -8.56
CA ILE A 79 -10.72 -2.77 -8.08
C ILE A 79 -11.05 -3.71 -6.92
N GLN A 80 -10.89 -5.01 -7.13
CA GLN A 80 -11.35 -6.06 -6.23
C GLN A 80 -10.35 -6.46 -5.16
N SER A 81 -9.07 -6.15 -5.36
CA SER A 81 -8.01 -6.48 -4.40
C SER A 81 -6.95 -5.41 -4.35
N VAL A 82 -6.34 -5.22 -3.19
CA VAL A 82 -5.26 -4.27 -2.97
C VAL A 82 -4.22 -4.88 -2.03
N ILE A 83 -2.95 -4.67 -2.34
CA ILE A 83 -1.83 -4.97 -1.44
C ILE A 83 -1.43 -3.67 -0.76
N ILE A 84 -1.43 -3.66 0.57
CA ILE A 84 -1.03 -2.52 1.37
C ILE A 84 0.39 -2.76 1.86
N GLU A 85 1.35 -2.09 1.24
CA GLU A 85 2.78 -2.17 1.59
C GLU A 85 3.25 -0.95 2.37
N GLY A 86 2.44 0.10 2.40
CA GLY A 86 2.77 1.42 2.92
C GLY A 86 3.26 1.40 4.37
N GLY A 87 3.93 2.47 4.80
CA GLY A 87 4.56 2.55 6.11
C GLY A 87 3.66 2.18 7.29
N ALA A 88 4.25 1.98 8.47
CA ALA A 88 3.58 1.48 9.67
C ALA A 88 2.27 2.21 10.01
N ASN A 89 2.19 3.51 9.73
CA ASN A 89 0.98 4.31 9.99
C ASN A 89 -0.22 3.80 9.16
N ILE A 90 -0.06 3.63 7.86
CA ILE A 90 -1.15 3.18 6.98
C ILE A 90 -1.52 1.74 7.30
N LEU A 91 -0.54 0.86 7.47
CA LEU A 91 -0.79 -0.52 7.90
C LEU A 91 -1.60 -0.56 9.20
N SER A 92 -1.20 0.21 10.22
CA SER A 92 -1.92 0.28 11.50
C SER A 92 -3.37 0.74 11.35
N GLN A 93 -3.63 1.70 10.45
CA GLN A 93 -4.99 2.19 10.21
C GLN A 93 -5.89 1.12 9.57
N PHE A 94 -5.39 0.36 8.58
CA PHE A 94 -6.14 -0.73 7.97
C PHE A 94 -6.38 -1.89 8.93
N ILE A 95 -5.39 -2.24 9.76
CA ILE A 95 -5.50 -3.24 10.81
C ILE A 95 -6.56 -2.80 11.84
N ALA A 96 -6.47 -1.58 12.36
CA ALA A 96 -7.41 -1.04 13.34
C ALA A 96 -8.84 -0.92 12.80
N ALA A 97 -8.99 -0.63 11.49
CA ALA A 97 -10.29 -0.60 10.82
C ALA A 97 -10.83 -2.01 10.50
N ASN A 98 -10.07 -3.07 10.79
CA ASN A 98 -10.39 -4.46 10.44
C ASN A 98 -10.67 -4.66 8.93
N LEU A 99 -9.96 -3.89 8.08
CA LEU A 99 -10.03 -3.93 6.62
C LEU A 99 -8.82 -4.62 6.03
N TRP A 100 -8.70 -5.92 6.30
CA TRP A 100 -7.69 -6.80 5.73
C TRP A 100 -8.21 -8.24 5.72
N ASP A 101 -7.77 -9.06 4.79
CA ASP A 101 -8.17 -10.46 4.68
C ASP A 101 -7.00 -11.40 4.97
N GLU A 102 -5.82 -11.05 4.46
CA GLU A 102 -4.57 -11.80 4.61
C GLU A 102 -3.42 -10.85 4.95
N ALA A 103 -2.53 -11.27 5.84
CA ALA A 103 -1.28 -10.56 6.12
C ALA A 103 -0.08 -11.47 5.92
N ARG A 104 0.94 -10.97 5.20
CA ARG A 104 2.21 -11.64 4.98
C ARG A 104 3.31 -10.89 5.71
N ILE A 105 3.88 -11.51 6.73
CA ILE A 105 4.85 -10.90 7.62
C ILE A 105 6.20 -11.56 7.41
N PHE A 106 7.13 -10.82 6.80
CA PHE A 106 8.51 -11.25 6.66
C PHE A 106 9.34 -10.78 7.86
N THR A 107 10.03 -11.70 8.51
CA THR A 107 10.92 -11.42 9.64
C THR A 107 12.34 -11.83 9.28
N SER A 108 13.24 -10.85 9.21
CA SER A 108 14.67 -11.10 8.99
C SER A 108 15.38 -11.48 10.30
N LYS A 109 16.45 -12.28 10.17
CA LYS A 109 17.38 -12.53 11.28
C LYS A 109 18.17 -11.28 11.68
N THR A 110 18.32 -10.33 10.75
CA THR A 110 19.01 -9.06 10.99
C THR A 110 18.13 -8.15 11.83
N LYS A 111 18.63 -7.71 12.98
CA LYS A 111 17.96 -6.73 13.83
C LYS A 111 18.57 -5.36 13.64
N TRP A 112 17.75 -4.38 13.38
CA TRP A 112 18.17 -2.97 13.37
C TRP A 112 18.13 -2.41 14.80
N SER A 113 19.12 -1.63 15.14
CA SER A 113 19.22 -1.01 16.48
C SER A 113 18.22 0.14 16.68
N SER A 114 17.70 0.72 15.60
CA SER A 114 16.73 1.81 15.60
C SER A 114 15.84 1.72 14.34
N GLY A 115 14.64 2.28 14.41
CA GLY A 115 13.68 2.28 13.31
C GLY A 115 12.24 2.42 13.79
N VAL A 116 11.31 2.34 12.85
CA VAL A 116 9.88 2.32 13.16
C VAL A 116 9.46 0.89 13.46
N LYS A 117 8.80 0.68 14.62
CA LYS A 117 8.24 -0.62 14.98
C LYS A 117 7.17 -1.03 13.97
N ALA A 118 7.21 -2.28 13.50
CA ALA A 118 6.14 -2.84 12.69
C ALA A 118 4.81 -2.84 13.47
N PRO A 119 3.67 -2.61 12.83
CA PRO A 119 2.37 -2.70 13.49
C PRO A 119 2.13 -4.13 13.99
N GLU A 120 1.41 -4.23 15.11
CA GLU A 120 0.95 -5.50 15.63
C GLU A 120 -0.33 -5.91 14.91
N ILE A 121 -0.42 -7.19 14.58
CA ILE A 121 -1.59 -7.77 13.91
C ILE A 121 -1.82 -9.18 14.46
N ASP A 122 -3.07 -9.48 14.79
CA ASP A 122 -3.52 -10.78 15.27
C ASP A 122 -4.46 -11.42 14.24
N GLY A 123 -4.31 -12.73 14.05
CA GLY A 123 -5.14 -13.50 13.12
C GLY A 123 -4.82 -14.98 13.21
N GLU A 124 -5.58 -15.78 12.48
CA GLU A 124 -5.34 -17.22 12.34
C GLU A 124 -4.06 -17.45 11.53
N ILE A 125 -3.13 -18.23 12.07
CA ILE A 125 -1.92 -18.62 11.33
C ILE A 125 -2.30 -19.66 10.28
N LEU A 126 -2.20 -19.30 9.01
CA LEU A 126 -2.39 -20.23 7.90
C LEU A 126 -1.11 -21.01 7.60
N GLU A 127 0.03 -20.32 7.62
CA GLU A 127 1.31 -20.91 7.21
C GLU A 127 2.48 -20.16 7.85
N GLU A 128 3.54 -20.92 8.16
CA GLU A 128 4.85 -20.39 8.54
C GLU A 128 5.94 -21.12 7.75
N ILE A 129 6.71 -20.39 6.94
CA ILE A 129 7.74 -20.95 6.07
C ILE A 129 9.04 -20.16 6.12
N SER A 130 10.14 -20.82 5.83
CA SER A 130 11.43 -20.15 5.61
C SER A 130 11.57 -19.74 4.15
N VAL A 131 11.88 -18.50 3.90
CA VAL A 131 12.13 -17.92 2.57
C VAL A 131 13.56 -17.39 2.54
N GLY A 132 14.49 -18.19 2.04
CA GLY A 132 15.92 -17.88 2.15
C GLY A 132 16.37 -17.81 3.60
N ASN A 133 16.84 -16.64 4.03
CA ASN A 133 17.26 -16.39 5.42
C ASN A 133 16.15 -15.80 6.30
N ASP A 134 15.01 -15.48 5.72
CA ASP A 134 13.89 -14.83 6.39
C ASP A 134 12.81 -15.85 6.76
N HIS A 135 11.95 -15.46 7.66
CA HIS A 135 10.77 -16.21 8.07
C HIS A 135 9.52 -15.49 7.60
N LEU A 136 8.67 -16.18 6.83
CA LEU A 136 7.36 -15.69 6.40
C LEU A 136 6.27 -16.33 7.24
N LYS A 137 5.44 -15.49 7.86
CA LYS A 137 4.19 -15.89 8.51
C LYS A 137 3.02 -15.35 7.71
N ILE A 138 2.06 -16.21 7.37
CA ILE A 138 0.81 -15.85 6.68
C ILE A 138 -0.33 -15.95 7.69
N LEU A 139 -1.03 -14.84 7.88
CA LEU A 139 -2.20 -14.74 8.74
C LEU A 139 -3.46 -14.51 7.91
N LYS A 140 -4.56 -15.03 8.40
CA LYS A 140 -5.92 -14.70 7.96
C LYS A 140 -6.64 -14.01 9.11
N ARG A 141 -7.48 -13.04 8.75
CA ARG A 141 -8.35 -12.35 9.70
C ARG A 141 -9.42 -13.30 10.27
#